data_109a194ec6fcbabaa53d153805910698
#
_entry.id   109a194ec6fcbabaa53d153805910698
#
_cell.length_a   1.000
_cell.length_b   1.000
_cell.length_c   1.000
_cell.angle_alpha   90.00
_cell.angle_beta   90.00
_cell.angle_gamma   90.00
#
_symmetry.space_group_name_H-M   'P 1'
#
loop_
_entity.id
_entity.type
_entity.pdbx_description
1 polymer ?
#
loop_
_entity_poly.entity_id
_entity_poly.type
_entity_poly.pdbx_seq_one_letter_code
_entity_poly.pdbx_strand_id
1 'polypeptide(L)'
;MAGLIEKTEDAKAIAFLYEKVLKYEMQEILEIFLYGIGERIEKNKKVLEYIHFDNSIEDYYIEKNSGVPSISFLLEKFEKDEKIYYFNFGIEVIKDGLIGCLGFYEYYEKNNENIYGWIKYEEMKNIDSYFFEKWDKKIRQLNRKDLKTFNAKWFYLLDSQRKKIYFNDISPSSRTLDLIDNVDREVEYLSKYIVENIIEKLFNN
;
A
#
# COMPACT_ATOMS: atom_id res chain seq x y z
N MET A 1 10.11 -21.23 45.65
CA MET A 1 10.45 -21.31 44.21
C MET A 1 9.24 -21.60 43.33
N ALA A 2 8.33 -22.52 43.68
CA ALA A 2 7.14 -22.83 42.88
C ALA A 2 6.26 -21.60 42.58
N GLY A 3 5.91 -20.78 43.55
CA GLY A 3 5.06 -19.60 43.35
C GLY A 3 5.66 -18.46 42.49
N LEU A 4 6.98 -18.49 42.26
CA LEU A 4 7.63 -17.55 41.33
C LEU A 4 7.55 -18.06 39.89
N ILE A 5 7.54 -19.38 39.72
CA ILE A 5 7.42 -20.04 38.39
C ILE A 5 5.99 -19.89 37.88
N GLU A 6 4.98 -20.12 38.72
CA GLU A 6 3.57 -19.88 38.36
C GLU A 6 3.31 -18.43 37.94
N LYS A 7 3.78 -17.44 38.69
CA LYS A 7 3.67 -16.02 38.35
C LYS A 7 4.37 -15.67 37.03
N THR A 8 5.42 -16.38 36.66
CA THR A 8 6.17 -16.15 35.43
C THR A 8 5.42 -16.75 34.22
N GLU A 9 4.74 -17.90 34.41
CA GLU A 9 3.91 -18.52 33.39
C GLU A 9 2.64 -17.72 33.14
N ASP A 10 1.97 -17.26 34.21
CA ASP A 10 0.81 -16.35 34.08
C ASP A 10 1.19 -15.05 33.39
N ALA A 11 2.32 -14.45 33.71
CA ALA A 11 2.80 -13.25 33.06
C ALA A 11 3.10 -13.47 31.56
N LYS A 12 3.64 -14.63 31.19
CA LYS A 12 3.85 -15.01 29.79
C LYS A 12 2.53 -15.23 29.05
N ALA A 13 1.56 -15.88 29.71
CA ALA A 13 0.24 -16.10 29.13
C ALA A 13 -0.50 -14.77 28.90
N ILE A 14 -0.42 -13.84 29.86
CA ILE A 14 -1.00 -12.49 29.73
C ILE A 14 -0.32 -11.72 28.60
N ALA A 15 1.01 -11.75 28.54
CA ALA A 15 1.75 -11.09 27.45
C ALA A 15 1.41 -11.64 26.08
N PHE A 16 1.24 -12.96 25.95
CA PHE A 16 0.84 -13.61 24.73
C PHE A 16 -0.60 -13.26 24.29
N LEU A 17 -1.54 -13.24 25.24
CA LEU A 17 -2.91 -12.82 24.99
C LEU A 17 -2.97 -11.35 24.57
N TYR A 18 -2.24 -10.50 25.27
CA TYR A 18 -2.14 -9.07 24.95
C TYR A 18 -1.57 -8.85 23.53
N GLU A 19 -0.51 -9.54 23.16
CA GLU A 19 0.06 -9.48 21.82
C GLU A 19 -0.93 -9.93 20.74
N LYS A 20 -1.69 -11.02 21.00
CA LYS A 20 -2.73 -11.47 20.07
C LYS A 20 -3.84 -10.44 19.89
N VAL A 21 -4.38 -9.91 20.99
CA VAL A 21 -5.45 -8.90 20.94
C VAL A 21 -4.98 -7.68 20.16
N LEU A 22 -3.78 -7.17 20.45
CA LEU A 22 -3.23 -6.03 19.71
C LEU A 22 -3.03 -6.31 18.23
N LYS A 23 -2.65 -7.53 17.85
CA LYS A 23 -2.53 -7.90 16.43
C LYS A 23 -3.86 -7.84 15.69
N TYR A 24 -4.94 -8.33 16.31
CA TYR A 24 -6.28 -8.24 15.73
C TYR A 24 -6.77 -6.79 15.60
N GLU A 25 -6.63 -6.00 16.66
CA GLU A 25 -6.96 -4.58 16.63
C GLU A 25 -6.20 -3.83 15.54
N MET A 26 -4.91 -4.10 15.41
CA MET A 26 -4.07 -3.48 14.39
C MET A 26 -4.43 -3.92 12.97
N GLN A 27 -4.89 -5.15 12.79
CA GLN A 27 -5.41 -5.63 11.51
C GLN A 27 -6.67 -4.86 11.13
N GLU A 28 -7.65 -4.76 12.01
CA GLU A 28 -8.87 -3.99 11.77
C GLU A 28 -8.58 -2.52 11.47
N ILE A 29 -7.64 -1.91 12.21
CA ILE A 29 -7.22 -0.52 11.98
C ILE A 29 -6.56 -0.36 10.61
N LEU A 30 -5.72 -1.30 10.21
CA LEU A 30 -5.08 -1.27 8.90
C LEU A 30 -6.09 -1.40 7.76
N GLU A 31 -7.07 -2.28 7.92
CA GLU A 31 -8.19 -2.41 6.98
C GLU A 31 -8.96 -1.10 6.86
N ILE A 32 -9.44 -0.55 7.98
CA ILE A 32 -10.15 0.73 8.02
C ILE A 32 -9.32 1.85 7.38
N PHE A 33 -8.02 1.88 7.66
CA PHE A 33 -7.10 2.87 7.13
C PHE A 33 -6.96 2.77 5.61
N LEU A 34 -6.69 1.58 5.08
CA LEU A 34 -6.52 1.37 3.64
C LEU A 34 -7.84 1.56 2.88
N TYR A 35 -8.95 0.99 3.38
CA TYR A 35 -10.28 1.22 2.80
C TYR A 35 -10.67 2.70 2.79
N GLY A 36 -10.48 3.37 3.91
CA GLY A 36 -10.80 4.79 4.01
C GLY A 36 -10.00 5.66 3.03
N ILE A 37 -8.73 5.34 2.78
CA ILE A 37 -7.92 5.99 1.75
C ILE A 37 -8.47 5.65 0.36
N GLY A 38 -8.76 4.37 0.10
CA GLY A 38 -9.29 3.87 -1.16
C GLY A 38 -10.56 4.61 -1.56
N GLU A 39 -11.58 4.60 -0.70
CA GLU A 39 -12.88 5.24 -0.94
C GLU A 39 -12.79 6.76 -1.18
N ARG A 40 -11.83 7.44 -0.54
CA ARG A 40 -11.65 8.88 -0.73
C ARG A 40 -10.96 9.20 -2.05
N ILE A 41 -9.95 8.43 -2.42
CA ILE A 41 -9.18 8.64 -3.65
C ILE A 41 -9.98 8.20 -4.89
N GLU A 42 -10.76 7.13 -4.80
CA GLU A 42 -11.63 6.64 -5.88
C GLU A 42 -12.60 7.72 -6.39
N LYS A 43 -13.03 8.63 -5.53
CA LYS A 43 -13.89 9.78 -5.92
C LYS A 43 -13.21 10.78 -6.84
N ASN A 44 -11.88 10.70 -7.01
CA ASN A 44 -11.15 11.54 -7.94
C ASN A 44 -11.38 11.09 -9.38
N LYS A 45 -11.79 12.00 -10.26
CA LYS A 45 -12.09 11.74 -11.68
C LYS A 45 -10.93 11.19 -12.50
N LYS A 46 -9.71 11.22 -11.97
CA LYS A 46 -8.50 10.67 -12.61
C LYS A 46 -8.28 9.19 -12.28
N VAL A 47 -9.03 8.66 -11.34
CA VAL A 47 -9.00 7.25 -10.96
C VAL A 47 -10.07 6.52 -11.77
N LEU A 48 -9.67 5.50 -12.50
CA LEU A 48 -10.58 4.66 -13.29
C LEU A 48 -11.22 3.58 -12.42
N GLU A 49 -10.43 2.99 -11.55
CA GLU A 49 -10.82 1.89 -10.68
C GLU A 49 -9.90 1.83 -9.46
N TYR A 50 -10.42 1.32 -8.38
CA TYR A 50 -9.70 1.06 -7.15
C TYR A 50 -9.71 -0.45 -6.86
N ILE A 51 -8.54 -1.00 -6.55
CA ILE A 51 -8.36 -2.41 -6.21
C ILE A 51 -7.80 -2.52 -4.80
N HIS A 52 -8.48 -3.29 -3.98
CA HIS A 52 -8.02 -3.66 -2.64
C HIS A 52 -7.55 -5.12 -2.62
N PHE A 53 -6.40 -5.37 -2.01
CA PHE A 53 -5.82 -6.71 -1.90
C PHE A 53 -6.03 -7.24 -0.48
N ASP A 54 -7.25 -7.75 -0.20
CA ASP A 54 -7.69 -8.19 1.13
C ASP A 54 -6.83 -9.32 1.73
N ASN A 55 -6.46 -10.29 0.91
CA ASN A 55 -5.74 -11.48 1.37
C ASN A 55 -4.36 -11.18 1.98
N SER A 56 -3.82 -9.99 1.75
CA SER A 56 -2.51 -9.60 2.25
C SER A 56 -2.51 -9.04 3.67
N ILE A 57 -3.65 -8.61 4.19
CA ILE A 57 -3.73 -8.00 5.53
C ILE A 57 -3.71 -9.07 6.61
N GLU A 58 -4.49 -10.13 6.43
CA GLU A 58 -4.53 -11.27 7.35
C GLU A 58 -3.15 -11.91 7.48
N ASP A 59 -2.50 -12.17 6.36
CA ASP A 59 -1.18 -12.79 6.26
C ASP A 59 -0.07 -11.91 6.86
N TYR A 60 -0.21 -10.60 6.80
CA TYR A 60 0.81 -9.65 7.27
C TYR A 60 1.08 -9.74 8.78
N TYR A 61 0.02 -9.95 9.58
CA TYR A 61 0.14 -10.07 11.04
C TYR A 61 0.25 -11.51 11.53
N ILE A 62 -0.27 -12.48 10.79
CA ILE A 62 -0.36 -13.88 11.20
C ILE A 62 0.85 -14.68 10.70
N GLU A 63 1.24 -14.51 9.46
CA GLU A 63 2.37 -15.21 8.85
C GLU A 63 3.49 -14.24 8.48
N LYS A 64 4.60 -14.35 9.14
CA LYS A 64 5.73 -13.40 9.07
C LYS A 64 6.31 -13.07 7.70
N ASN A 65 5.79 -13.54 6.57
CA ASN A 65 6.38 -13.33 5.23
C ASN A 65 5.43 -13.42 4.04
N SER A 66 4.14 -13.52 4.18
CA SER A 66 3.26 -13.68 3.04
C SER A 66 2.35 -12.45 2.83
N GLY A 67 2.68 -11.67 1.87
CA GLY A 67 1.85 -10.56 1.43
C GLY A 67 2.28 -9.19 1.98
N VAL A 68 2.06 -8.19 1.15
CA VAL A 68 2.23 -6.78 1.50
C VAL A 68 0.84 -6.16 1.41
N PRO A 69 0.21 -5.76 2.53
CA PRO A 69 -1.07 -5.08 2.49
C PRO A 69 -0.99 -3.89 1.55
N SER A 70 -1.89 -3.84 0.58
CA SER A 70 -1.80 -2.84 -0.46
C SER A 70 -3.14 -2.48 -1.08
N ILE A 71 -3.20 -1.28 -1.62
CA ILE A 71 -4.28 -0.79 -2.45
C ILE A 71 -3.71 -0.20 -3.72
N SER A 72 -4.44 -0.29 -4.82
CA SER A 72 -4.02 0.22 -6.11
C SER A 72 -5.12 1.05 -6.77
N PHE A 73 -4.73 2.15 -7.38
CA PHE A 73 -5.57 3.05 -8.14
C PHE A 73 -5.15 3.01 -9.61
N LEU A 74 -6.03 2.52 -10.46
CA LEU A 74 -5.81 2.48 -11.90
C LEU A 74 -6.07 3.87 -12.47
N LEU A 75 -5.08 4.46 -13.11
CA LEU A 75 -5.11 5.86 -13.54
C LEU A 75 -5.31 6.02 -15.04
N GLU A 76 -4.78 5.13 -15.85
CA GLU A 76 -4.96 5.10 -17.30
C GLU A 76 -4.83 3.68 -17.81
N LYS A 77 -5.56 3.36 -18.87
CA LYS A 77 -5.50 2.04 -19.52
C LYS A 77 -5.35 2.13 -21.02
N PHE A 78 -4.81 1.09 -21.62
CA PHE A 78 -4.91 0.78 -23.05
C PHE A 78 -5.03 -0.72 -23.28
N GLU A 79 -5.52 -1.12 -24.44
CA GLU A 79 -5.74 -2.52 -24.79
C GLU A 79 -4.82 -2.91 -25.95
N LYS A 80 -4.20 -4.07 -25.85
CA LYS A 80 -3.35 -4.65 -26.89
C LYS A 80 -3.27 -6.18 -26.73
N ASP A 81 -3.41 -6.89 -27.84
CA ASP A 81 -3.26 -8.35 -27.89
C ASP A 81 -4.11 -9.10 -26.84
N GLU A 82 -5.41 -8.74 -26.73
CA GLU A 82 -6.39 -9.30 -25.80
C GLU A 82 -6.05 -9.06 -24.32
N LYS A 83 -5.10 -8.20 -24.04
CA LYS A 83 -4.73 -7.79 -22.68
C LYS A 83 -5.05 -6.32 -22.46
N ILE A 84 -5.34 -6.00 -21.21
CA ILE A 84 -5.51 -4.62 -20.75
C ILE A 84 -4.30 -4.26 -19.89
N TYR A 85 -3.71 -3.13 -20.21
CA TYR A 85 -2.55 -2.59 -19.52
C TYR A 85 -2.96 -1.31 -18.80
N TYR A 86 -2.52 -1.18 -17.55
CA TYR A 86 -2.82 -0.03 -16.72
C TYR A 86 -1.54 0.66 -16.29
N PHE A 87 -1.59 1.98 -16.22
CA PHE A 87 -0.71 2.73 -15.34
C PHE A 87 -1.41 2.92 -14.01
N ASN A 88 -0.73 2.59 -12.91
CA ASN A 88 -1.32 2.65 -11.59
C ASN A 88 -0.46 3.38 -10.58
N PHE A 89 -1.13 3.86 -9.53
CA PHE A 89 -0.54 4.27 -8.27
C PHE A 89 -1.01 3.32 -7.18
N GLY A 90 -0.07 2.76 -6.42
CA GLY A 90 -0.33 1.85 -5.30
C GLY A 90 0.17 2.41 -3.98
N ILE A 91 -0.42 1.95 -2.90
CA ILE A 91 0.08 2.13 -1.54
C ILE A 91 0.38 0.75 -0.98
N GLU A 92 1.59 0.56 -0.49
CA GLU A 92 2.03 -0.68 0.15
C GLU A 92 2.46 -0.39 1.59
N VAL A 93 2.04 -1.27 2.50
CA VAL A 93 2.43 -1.22 3.91
C VAL A 93 3.68 -2.09 4.10
N ILE A 94 4.79 -1.46 4.36
CA ILE A 94 6.06 -2.17 4.59
C ILE A 94 6.50 -2.02 6.06
N LYS A 95 7.48 -2.82 6.45
CA LYS A 95 8.03 -2.78 7.81
C LYS A 95 8.44 -1.38 8.26
N ASP A 96 8.94 -0.56 7.33
CA ASP A 96 9.47 0.77 7.62
C ASP A 96 8.46 1.91 7.35
N GLY A 97 7.17 1.60 7.15
CA GLY A 97 6.13 2.59 6.93
C GLY A 97 5.29 2.36 5.68
N LEU A 98 4.75 3.43 5.11
CA LEU A 98 3.95 3.41 3.90
C LEU A 98 4.80 3.83 2.70
N ILE A 99 4.74 3.05 1.65
CA ILE A 99 5.35 3.43 0.37
C ILE A 99 4.28 3.66 -0.70
N GLY A 100 4.47 4.70 -1.50
CA GLY A 100 3.76 4.91 -2.75
C GLY A 100 4.50 4.21 -3.88
N CYS A 101 3.77 3.46 -4.68
CA CYS A 101 4.29 2.73 -5.82
C CYS A 101 3.63 3.25 -7.10
N LEU A 102 4.43 3.47 -8.14
CA LEU A 102 3.96 3.82 -9.48
C LEU A 102 4.47 2.76 -10.45
N GLY A 103 3.67 2.35 -11.40
CA GLY A 103 4.11 1.36 -12.36
C GLY A 103 3.03 0.90 -13.31
N PHE A 104 3.29 -0.21 -13.97
CA PHE A 104 2.41 -0.77 -14.96
C PHE A 104 1.88 -2.12 -14.52
N TYR A 105 0.59 -2.33 -14.75
CA TYR A 105 -0.11 -3.57 -14.51
C TYR A 105 -0.64 -4.13 -15.81
N GLU A 106 -0.62 -5.45 -15.94
CA GLU A 106 -1.41 -6.15 -16.95
C GLU A 106 -2.60 -6.85 -16.30
N TYR A 107 -3.68 -6.90 -17.04
CA TYR A 107 -4.86 -7.71 -16.74
C TYR A 107 -5.19 -8.55 -17.97
N TYR A 108 -5.42 -9.82 -17.75
CA TYR A 108 -5.96 -10.73 -18.75
C TYR A 108 -6.72 -11.86 -18.09
N GLU A 109 -7.67 -12.43 -18.82
CA GLU A 109 -8.38 -13.62 -18.38
C GLU A 109 -7.64 -14.87 -18.88
N LYS A 110 -7.42 -15.83 -17.99
CA LYS A 110 -6.84 -17.13 -18.32
C LYS A 110 -7.56 -18.21 -17.51
N ASN A 111 -8.12 -19.20 -18.22
CA ASN A 111 -8.85 -20.31 -17.59
C ASN A 111 -10.00 -19.87 -16.69
N ASN A 112 -10.75 -18.83 -17.07
CA ASN A 112 -11.80 -18.15 -16.30
C ASN A 112 -11.30 -17.53 -14.97
N GLU A 113 -10.01 -17.27 -14.86
CA GLU A 113 -9.41 -16.54 -13.74
C GLU A 113 -8.88 -15.19 -14.22
N ASN A 114 -9.16 -14.15 -13.47
CA ASN A 114 -8.64 -12.81 -13.69
C ASN A 114 -7.22 -12.73 -13.14
N ILE A 115 -6.24 -12.48 -14.01
CA ILE A 115 -4.85 -12.36 -13.63
C ILE A 115 -4.45 -10.90 -13.68
N TYR A 116 -3.92 -10.40 -12.56
CA TYR A 116 -3.32 -9.08 -12.43
C TYR A 116 -1.86 -9.23 -12.08
N GLY A 117 -1.00 -8.44 -12.70
CA GLY A 117 0.42 -8.49 -12.38
C GLY A 117 1.17 -7.22 -12.72
N TRP A 118 2.21 -6.94 -11.94
CA TRP A 118 3.17 -5.90 -12.27
C TRP A 118 3.99 -6.28 -13.49
N ILE A 119 4.16 -5.33 -14.41
CA ILE A 119 5.00 -5.51 -15.60
C ILE A 119 6.33 -4.80 -15.39
N LYS A 120 7.42 -5.47 -15.77
CA LYS A 120 8.75 -4.85 -15.74
C LYS A 120 8.86 -3.72 -16.76
N TYR A 121 9.68 -2.71 -16.46
CA TYR A 121 9.84 -1.55 -17.33
C TYR A 121 10.27 -1.90 -18.74
N GLU A 122 11.26 -2.77 -18.89
CA GLU A 122 11.75 -3.17 -20.21
C GLU A 122 10.68 -3.91 -21.01
N GLU A 123 9.88 -4.70 -20.35
CA GLU A 123 8.76 -5.41 -20.95
C GLU A 123 7.67 -4.43 -21.39
N MET A 124 7.26 -3.50 -20.53
CA MET A 124 6.28 -2.47 -20.88
C MET A 124 6.75 -1.58 -22.04
N LYS A 125 8.02 -1.20 -22.03
CA LYS A 125 8.62 -0.43 -23.12
C LYS A 125 8.58 -1.16 -24.45
N ASN A 126 8.73 -2.48 -24.47
CA ASN A 126 8.63 -3.31 -25.67
C ASN A 126 7.17 -3.50 -26.12
N ILE A 127 6.23 -3.56 -25.18
CA ILE A 127 4.79 -3.66 -25.47
C ILE A 127 4.29 -2.37 -26.12
N ASP A 128 4.53 -1.22 -25.46
CA ASP A 128 4.16 0.09 -25.96
C ASP A 128 5.13 1.18 -25.44
N SER A 129 6.07 1.58 -26.29
CA SER A 129 7.08 2.58 -25.95
C SER A 129 6.48 3.95 -25.69
N TYR A 130 5.41 4.33 -26.41
CA TYR A 130 4.75 5.63 -26.26
C TYR A 130 4.07 5.75 -24.88
N PHE A 131 3.31 4.73 -24.51
CA PHE A 131 2.65 4.68 -23.19
C PHE A 131 3.68 4.67 -22.06
N PHE A 132 4.75 3.88 -22.21
CA PHE A 132 5.84 3.84 -21.26
C PHE A 132 6.52 5.21 -21.08
N GLU A 133 6.97 5.83 -22.20
CA GLU A 133 7.70 7.11 -22.17
C GLU A 133 6.84 8.27 -21.63
N LYS A 134 5.54 8.27 -21.96
CA LYS A 134 4.59 9.22 -21.41
C LYS A 134 4.60 9.22 -19.90
N TRP A 135 4.50 8.04 -19.29
CA TRP A 135 4.41 7.91 -17.85
C TRP A 135 5.78 8.02 -17.15
N ASP A 136 6.84 7.49 -17.74
CA ASP A 136 8.21 7.69 -17.20
C ASP A 136 8.55 9.18 -17.11
N LYS A 137 8.22 9.96 -18.14
CA LYS A 137 8.40 11.41 -18.13
C LYS A 137 7.60 12.08 -17.02
N LYS A 138 6.33 11.73 -16.85
CA LYS A 138 5.46 12.31 -15.80
C LYS A 138 5.93 11.95 -14.40
N ILE A 139 6.38 10.73 -14.16
CA ILE A 139 6.94 10.29 -12.89
C ILE A 139 8.19 11.10 -12.53
N ARG A 140 9.08 11.29 -13.49
CA ARG A 140 10.29 12.11 -13.27
C ARG A 140 9.96 13.58 -12.97
N GLN A 141 8.87 14.10 -13.50
CA GLN A 141 8.38 15.46 -13.22
C GLN A 141 7.82 15.64 -11.80
N LEU A 142 7.49 14.56 -11.07
CA LEU A 142 7.18 14.65 -9.64
C LEU A 142 8.35 15.21 -8.83
N ASN A 143 9.57 15.20 -9.39
CA ASN A 143 10.79 15.75 -8.80
C ASN A 143 11.04 15.32 -7.35
N ARG A 144 10.79 14.06 -7.06
CA ARG A 144 10.97 13.48 -5.74
C ARG A 144 12.41 12.95 -5.58
N LYS A 145 13.13 13.47 -4.61
CA LYS A 145 14.50 13.06 -4.31
C LYS A 145 14.61 11.63 -3.77
N ASP A 146 13.53 11.14 -3.17
CA ASP A 146 13.39 9.80 -2.58
C ASP A 146 12.84 8.76 -3.56
N LEU A 147 12.53 9.17 -4.80
CA LEU A 147 12.05 8.25 -5.84
C LEU A 147 13.14 7.24 -6.21
N LYS A 148 12.82 5.98 -6.06
CA LYS A 148 13.68 4.85 -6.41
C LYS A 148 12.98 3.95 -7.42
N THR A 149 13.75 3.17 -8.15
CA THR A 149 13.24 2.17 -9.09
C THR A 149 13.68 0.78 -8.65
N PHE A 150 12.79 -0.17 -8.73
CA PHE A 150 13.09 -1.57 -8.51
C PHE A 150 12.21 -2.45 -9.40
N ASN A 151 12.85 -3.19 -10.31
CA ASN A 151 12.22 -4.11 -11.26
C ASN A 151 11.06 -3.51 -12.06
N ALA A 152 9.85 -3.59 -11.51
CA ALA A 152 8.59 -3.27 -12.20
C ALA A 152 7.99 -1.93 -11.76
N LYS A 153 8.55 -1.27 -10.75
CA LYS A 153 7.89 -0.09 -10.18
C LYS A 153 8.85 0.99 -9.67
N TRP A 154 8.40 2.24 -9.71
CA TRP A 154 8.97 3.35 -8.96
C TRP A 154 8.31 3.39 -7.59
N PHE A 155 9.07 3.64 -6.55
CA PHE A 155 8.56 3.73 -5.19
C PHE A 155 9.23 4.85 -4.39
N TYR A 156 8.52 5.34 -3.39
CA TYR A 156 8.99 6.39 -2.47
C TYR A 156 8.22 6.32 -1.14
N LEU A 157 8.76 6.91 -0.09
CA LEU A 157 8.09 6.97 1.21
C LEU A 157 6.96 8.01 1.16
N LEU A 158 5.73 7.60 1.45
CA LEU A 158 4.57 8.49 1.48
C LEU A 158 4.61 9.47 2.65
N ASP A 159 5.16 9.03 3.76
CA ASP A 159 5.18 9.74 5.03
C ASP A 159 6.54 10.37 5.37
N SER A 160 7.38 10.60 4.36
CA SER A 160 8.75 11.13 4.54
C SER A 160 8.83 12.48 5.29
N GLN A 161 7.73 13.22 5.35
CA GLN A 161 7.64 14.52 6.04
C GLN A 161 6.97 14.45 7.41
N ARG A 162 6.44 13.30 7.80
CA ARG A 162 5.82 13.07 9.10
C ARG A 162 6.52 11.98 9.86
N LYS A 163 6.20 11.86 11.13
CA LYS A 163 6.68 10.73 11.92
C LYS A 163 6.07 9.45 11.32
N LYS A 164 6.92 8.52 10.95
CA LYS A 164 6.56 7.27 10.28
C LYS A 164 5.54 6.45 11.08
N ILE A 165 4.59 5.86 10.39
CA ILE A 165 3.65 4.90 10.94
C ILE A 165 4.25 3.51 10.76
N TYR A 166 4.53 2.83 11.84
CA TYR A 166 5.05 1.46 11.82
C TYR A 166 3.96 0.49 12.22
N PHE A 167 3.24 -0.05 11.25
CA PHE A 167 2.18 -1.02 11.53
C PHE A 167 2.67 -2.31 12.22
N ASN A 168 3.96 -2.59 12.16
CA ASN A 168 4.58 -3.73 12.85
C ASN A 168 5.01 -3.44 14.29
N ASP A 169 5.06 -2.21 14.71
CA ASP A 169 5.43 -1.84 16.07
C ASP A 169 4.17 -1.68 16.91
N ILE A 170 3.74 -2.79 17.50
CA ILE A 170 2.60 -2.86 18.42
C ILE A 170 3.00 -2.61 19.88
N SER A 171 4.19 -2.05 20.12
CA SER A 171 4.57 -1.70 21.49
C SER A 171 3.71 -0.57 22.03
N PRO A 172 3.45 -0.51 23.36
CA PRO A 172 2.66 0.56 23.98
C PRO A 172 3.22 1.96 23.76
N SER A 173 4.49 2.07 23.39
CA SER A 173 5.17 3.34 23.08
C SER A 173 5.13 3.68 21.58
N SER A 174 4.57 2.80 20.75
CA SER A 174 4.54 3.00 19.31
C SER A 174 3.48 4.02 18.93
N ARG A 175 3.78 4.81 17.90
CA ARG A 175 2.85 5.76 17.33
C ARG A 175 1.73 5.09 16.52
N THR A 176 1.88 3.82 16.26
CA THR A 176 0.86 3.03 15.60
C THR A 176 -0.39 2.96 16.47
N LEU A 177 -0.24 2.95 17.79
CA LEU A 177 -1.37 3.04 18.72
C LEU A 177 -2.08 4.40 18.65
N ASP A 178 -1.37 5.47 18.28
CA ASP A 178 -2.00 6.78 18.07
C ASP A 178 -2.99 6.75 16.88
N LEU A 179 -2.86 5.80 15.95
CA LEU A 179 -3.81 5.61 14.86
C LEU A 179 -5.17 5.13 15.36
N ILE A 180 -5.24 4.35 16.44
CA ILE A 180 -6.48 3.83 16.99
C ILE A 180 -7.45 4.98 17.25
N ASP A 181 -6.95 6.07 17.84
CA ASP A 181 -7.76 7.23 18.19
C ASP A 181 -7.89 8.26 17.04
N ASN A 182 -7.13 8.11 15.95
CA ASN A 182 -7.01 9.17 14.94
C ASN A 182 -7.04 8.66 13.49
N VAL A 183 -7.50 7.43 13.26
CA VAL A 183 -7.48 6.82 11.92
C VAL A 183 -8.15 7.69 10.86
N ASP A 184 -9.33 8.23 11.12
CA ASP A 184 -10.06 9.07 10.17
C ASP A 184 -9.30 10.33 9.78
N ARG A 185 -8.65 10.98 10.74
CA ARG A 185 -7.85 12.18 10.49
C ARG A 185 -6.61 11.86 9.64
N GLU A 186 -5.96 10.74 9.88
CA GLU A 186 -4.80 10.32 9.10
C GLU A 186 -5.20 9.87 7.69
N VAL A 187 -6.33 9.18 7.55
CA VAL A 187 -6.96 8.83 6.26
C VAL A 187 -7.26 10.10 5.45
N GLU A 188 -7.91 11.08 6.06
CA GLU A 188 -8.23 12.35 5.40
C GLU A 188 -6.97 13.08 4.92
N TYR A 189 -6.01 13.20 5.81
CA TYR A 189 -4.75 13.87 5.49
C TYR A 189 -4.00 13.18 4.36
N LEU A 190 -3.82 11.86 4.44
CA LEU A 190 -3.02 11.13 3.47
C LEU A 190 -3.73 11.07 2.11
N SER A 191 -5.04 10.88 2.09
CA SER A 191 -5.84 10.89 0.85
C SER A 191 -5.72 12.24 0.14
N LYS A 192 -5.86 13.34 0.88
CA LYS A 192 -5.68 14.69 0.34
C LYS A 192 -4.26 14.91 -0.18
N TYR A 193 -3.25 14.50 0.59
CA TYR A 193 -1.85 14.60 0.18
C TYR A 193 -1.58 13.85 -1.13
N ILE A 194 -2.09 12.62 -1.25
CA ILE A 194 -1.92 11.79 -2.46
C ILE A 194 -2.59 12.44 -3.66
N VAL A 195 -3.83 12.88 -3.52
CA VAL A 195 -4.55 13.54 -4.60
C VAL A 195 -3.79 14.78 -5.08
N GLU A 196 -3.49 15.72 -4.18
CA GLU A 196 -2.90 17.02 -4.52
C GLU A 196 -1.44 16.92 -5.00
N ASN A 197 -0.64 16.03 -4.40
CA ASN A 197 0.80 16.00 -4.62
C ASN A 197 1.27 14.90 -5.55
N ILE A 198 0.41 13.95 -5.90
CA ILE A 198 0.76 12.82 -6.76
C ILE A 198 -0.20 12.78 -7.94
N ILE A 199 -1.46 12.43 -7.72
CA ILE A 199 -2.41 12.20 -8.81
C ILE A 199 -2.59 13.46 -9.67
N GLU A 200 -2.93 14.59 -9.06
CA GLU A 200 -3.11 15.84 -9.80
C GLU A 200 -1.83 16.27 -10.53
N LYS A 201 -0.67 16.12 -9.92
CA LYS A 201 0.61 16.44 -10.58
C LYS A 201 0.92 15.53 -11.76
N LEU A 202 0.57 14.25 -11.69
CA LEU A 202 0.73 13.32 -12.81
C LEU A 202 -0.13 13.69 -14.03
N PHE A 203 -1.28 14.32 -13.80
CA PHE A 203 -2.19 14.68 -14.90
C PHE A 203 -2.09 16.14 -15.37
N ASN A 204 -1.61 17.04 -14.52
CA ASN A 204 -1.56 18.49 -14.82
C ASN A 204 -0.22 18.93 -15.45
N ASN A 205 0.76 18.03 -15.54
CA ASN A 205 2.02 18.20 -16.24
C ASN A 205 1.99 17.35 -17.53
#